data_9fafd19fd80526906561a859a1a0f54b
#
_entry.id   9fafd19fd80526906561a859a1a0f54b
#
_cell.length_a   1.000
_cell.length_b   1.000
_cell.length_c   1.000
_cell.angle_alpha   90.00
_cell.angle_beta   90.00
_cell.angle_gamma   90.00
#
_symmetry.space_group_name_H-M   'P 1'
#
loop_
_entity.id
_entity.type
_entity.pdbx_description
1 polymer ?
#
loop_
_entity_poly.entity_id
_entity_poly.type
_entity_poly.pdbx_seq_one_letter_code
_entity_poly.pdbx_strand_id
1 'polypeptide(L)'
;MLHLLAIKPNYTMKNWIITFLFLLVSFRISSQRPSKLSSNEIYEKIQKLNFLGTALYIAAHPDDENTRLISYLSNHVKARTGYLSLTRGDGGQNLIGSEIRELLGVIRTQELLAARRIDGGEQFYESQ
;
A
#
# COMPACT_ATOMS: atom_id res chain seq x y z
N MET A 1 -55.61 -22.04 -34.66
CA MET A 1 -55.16 -22.29 -33.28
C MET A 1 -53.66 -22.53 -33.32
N LEU A 2 -52.88 -21.43 -33.18
CA LEU A 2 -51.41 -21.48 -33.25
C LEU A 2 -50.86 -21.74 -31.86
N HIS A 3 -50.24 -22.90 -31.68
CA HIS A 3 -49.46 -23.21 -30.47
C HIS A 3 -48.10 -22.50 -30.59
N LEU A 4 -47.93 -21.41 -29.83
CA LEU A 4 -46.62 -20.81 -29.59
C LEU A 4 -45.81 -21.79 -28.71
N LEU A 5 -44.81 -22.46 -29.29
CA LEU A 5 -43.79 -23.20 -28.58
C LEU A 5 -42.85 -22.17 -27.90
N ALA A 6 -43.10 -21.92 -26.64
CA ALA A 6 -42.17 -21.15 -25.80
C ALA A 6 -40.89 -21.97 -25.61
N ILE A 7 -39.83 -21.59 -26.28
CA ILE A 7 -38.48 -22.14 -26.07
C ILE A 7 -38.01 -21.71 -24.69
N LYS A 8 -38.04 -22.65 -23.73
CA LYS A 8 -37.47 -22.41 -22.40
C LYS A 8 -35.95 -22.23 -22.55
N PRO A 9 -35.36 -21.16 -22.05
CA PRO A 9 -33.92 -20.97 -22.13
C PRO A 9 -33.22 -22.10 -21.38
N ASN A 10 -32.31 -22.76 -22.10
CA ASN A 10 -31.59 -23.95 -21.62
C ASN A 10 -30.62 -23.49 -20.51
N TYR A 11 -30.95 -23.73 -19.25
CA TYR A 11 -30.15 -23.35 -18.08
C TYR A 11 -28.69 -23.84 -18.16
N THR A 12 -28.43 -24.90 -18.91
CA THR A 12 -27.08 -25.42 -19.14
C THR A 12 -26.21 -24.46 -19.95
N MET A 13 -26.74 -23.83 -21.02
CA MET A 13 -25.97 -22.86 -21.81
C MET A 13 -25.60 -21.61 -21.02
N LYS A 14 -26.51 -21.11 -20.19
CA LYS A 14 -26.22 -19.94 -19.32
C LYS A 14 -25.09 -20.25 -18.34
N ASN A 15 -25.08 -21.42 -17.75
CA ASN A 15 -24.03 -21.83 -16.82
C ASN A 15 -22.67 -21.99 -17.54
N TRP A 16 -22.64 -22.51 -18.75
CA TRP A 16 -21.44 -22.62 -19.56
C TRP A 16 -20.84 -21.24 -19.92
N ILE A 17 -21.70 -20.28 -20.26
CA ILE A 17 -21.28 -18.91 -20.55
C ILE A 17 -20.68 -18.24 -19.31
N ILE A 18 -21.32 -18.39 -18.15
CA ILE A 18 -20.84 -17.85 -16.87
C ILE A 18 -19.48 -18.48 -16.50
N THR A 19 -19.35 -19.79 -16.63
CA THR A 19 -18.09 -20.50 -16.37
C THR A 19 -16.98 -20.06 -17.32
N PHE A 20 -17.29 -19.89 -18.60
CA PHE A 20 -16.34 -19.39 -19.59
C PHE A 20 -15.92 -17.95 -19.32
N LEU A 21 -16.85 -17.07 -18.91
CA LEU A 21 -16.55 -15.71 -18.50
C LEU A 21 -15.66 -15.68 -17.25
N PHE A 22 -15.92 -16.54 -16.29
CA PHE A 22 -15.12 -16.69 -15.08
C PHE A 22 -13.69 -17.16 -15.40
N LEU A 23 -13.56 -18.12 -16.32
CA LEU A 23 -12.26 -18.57 -16.83
C LEU A 23 -11.50 -17.45 -17.53
N LEU A 24 -12.16 -16.66 -18.38
CA LEU A 24 -11.54 -15.53 -19.07
C LEU A 24 -11.05 -14.44 -18.09
N VAL A 25 -11.79 -14.18 -17.01
CA VAL A 25 -11.38 -13.23 -15.95
C VAL A 25 -10.20 -13.80 -15.18
N SER A 26 -10.16 -15.10 -14.89
CA SER A 26 -9.05 -15.76 -14.20
C SER A 26 -7.73 -15.69 -14.95
N PHE A 27 -7.76 -15.72 -16.29
CA PHE A 27 -6.55 -15.55 -17.14
C PHE A 27 -5.98 -14.12 -17.11
N ARG A 28 -6.72 -13.11 -16.61
CA ARG A 28 -6.23 -11.74 -16.46
C ARG A 28 -5.45 -11.51 -15.17
N ILE A 29 -5.42 -12.49 -14.24
CA ILE A 29 -4.52 -12.49 -13.10
C ILE A 29 -3.14 -12.90 -13.63
N SER A 30 -2.58 -12.05 -14.46
CA SER A 30 -1.19 -12.16 -14.86
C SER A 30 -0.31 -12.01 -13.65
N SER A 31 0.47 -13.03 -13.34
CA SER A 31 1.57 -12.94 -12.40
C SER A 31 2.30 -11.62 -12.62
N GLN A 32 2.23 -10.73 -11.64
CA GLN A 32 3.01 -9.49 -11.66
C GLN A 32 4.47 -9.91 -11.67
N ARG A 33 5.11 -9.87 -12.83
CA ARG A 33 6.56 -10.03 -12.88
C ARG A 33 7.15 -8.93 -12.01
N PRO A 34 8.03 -9.27 -11.06
CA PRO A 34 8.73 -8.25 -10.30
C PRO A 34 9.36 -7.28 -11.29
N SER A 35 9.18 -5.98 -11.06
CA SER A 35 9.78 -4.94 -11.91
C SER A 35 11.29 -5.17 -11.95
N LYS A 36 11.87 -5.15 -13.16
CA LYS A 36 13.33 -5.20 -13.29
C LYS A 36 13.91 -3.96 -12.64
N LEU A 37 14.77 -4.18 -11.66
CA LEU A 37 15.50 -3.10 -11.03
C LEU A 37 16.42 -2.42 -12.05
N SER A 38 16.47 -1.11 -12.02
CA SER A 38 17.46 -0.33 -12.76
C SER A 38 18.86 -0.55 -12.16
N SER A 39 19.91 -0.24 -12.92
CA SER A 39 21.29 -0.35 -12.45
C SER A 39 21.53 0.49 -11.19
N ASN A 40 20.89 1.65 -11.11
CA ASN A 40 20.99 2.53 -9.94
C ASN A 40 20.34 1.89 -8.70
N GLU A 41 19.16 1.28 -8.85
CA GLU A 41 18.48 0.59 -7.73
C GLU A 41 19.28 -0.63 -7.27
N ILE A 42 19.93 -1.34 -8.18
CA ILE A 42 20.83 -2.44 -7.82
C ILE A 42 22.03 -1.91 -7.03
N TYR A 43 22.66 -0.84 -7.51
CA TYR A 43 23.79 -0.21 -6.82
C TYR A 43 23.40 0.24 -5.40
N GLU A 44 22.25 0.91 -5.25
CA GLU A 44 21.73 1.35 -3.96
C GLU A 44 21.49 0.18 -2.99
N LYS A 45 20.97 -0.95 -3.51
CA LYS A 45 20.77 -2.16 -2.70
C LYS A 45 22.10 -2.79 -2.27
N ILE A 46 23.11 -2.78 -3.13
CA ILE A 46 24.46 -3.27 -2.79
C ILE A 46 25.09 -2.37 -1.70
N GLN A 47 24.92 -1.05 -1.81
CA GLN A 47 25.44 -0.13 -0.78
C GLN A 47 24.79 -0.39 0.59
N LYS A 48 23.50 -0.75 0.63
CA LYS A 48 22.82 -1.10 1.88
C LYS A 48 23.41 -2.34 2.58
N LEU A 49 24.08 -3.23 1.87
CA LEU A 49 24.74 -4.40 2.49
C LEU A 49 25.96 -4.03 3.34
N ASN A 50 26.50 -2.83 3.17
CA ASN A 50 27.63 -2.34 3.97
C ASN A 50 27.23 -1.89 5.37
N PHE A 51 25.92 -1.77 5.64
CA PHE A 51 25.42 -1.33 6.93
C PHE A 51 24.31 -2.27 7.43
N LEU A 52 24.57 -2.97 8.52
CA LEU A 52 23.65 -3.96 9.10
C LEU A 52 22.76 -3.38 10.22
N GLY A 53 22.91 -2.08 10.51
CA GLY A 53 22.15 -1.42 11.57
C GLY A 53 20.71 -1.12 11.17
N THR A 54 19.83 -1.13 12.18
CA THR A 54 18.43 -0.68 12.06
C THR A 54 18.19 0.47 13.01
N ALA A 55 17.48 1.50 12.56
CA ALA A 55 17.03 2.60 13.38
C ALA A 55 15.50 2.60 13.44
N LEU A 56 14.93 2.72 14.62
CA LEU A 56 13.50 2.89 14.82
C LEU A 56 13.25 4.22 15.52
N TYR A 57 12.57 5.12 14.83
CA TYR A 57 12.06 6.36 15.38
C TYR A 57 10.65 6.11 15.92
N ILE A 58 10.42 6.45 17.16
CA ILE A 58 9.11 6.24 17.83
C ILE A 58 8.57 7.61 18.24
N ALA A 59 7.33 7.90 17.87
CA ALA A 59 6.63 9.09 18.32
C ALA A 59 5.12 8.84 18.50
N ALA A 60 4.47 9.74 19.22
CA ALA A 60 3.07 9.58 19.58
C ALA A 60 2.13 9.77 18.37
N HIS A 61 2.40 10.76 17.54
CA HIS A 61 1.48 11.19 16.47
C HIS A 61 2.16 11.21 15.09
N PRO A 62 1.33 11.22 14.02
CA PRO A 62 1.83 11.15 12.64
C PRO A 62 2.74 12.29 12.17
N ASP A 63 2.81 13.40 12.85
CA ASP A 63 3.57 14.60 12.49
C ASP A 63 4.75 14.93 13.44
N ASP A 64 5.00 14.02 14.40
CA ASP A 64 6.08 14.19 15.39
C ASP A 64 7.44 13.70 14.87
N GLU A 65 7.52 13.16 13.65
CA GLU A 65 8.75 12.61 13.12
C GLU A 65 9.74 13.66 12.63
N ASN A 66 11.01 13.39 12.85
CA ASN A 66 12.09 14.13 12.22
C ASN A 66 12.40 13.53 10.83
N THR A 67 11.70 14.00 9.80
CA THR A 67 11.84 13.53 8.42
C THR A 67 13.27 13.67 7.89
N ARG A 68 14.01 14.71 8.32
CA ARG A 68 15.43 14.91 7.92
C ARG A 68 16.32 13.83 8.49
N LEU A 69 16.11 13.45 9.75
CA LEU A 69 16.86 12.38 10.40
C LEU A 69 16.54 11.03 9.74
N ILE A 70 15.26 10.75 9.48
CA ILE A 70 14.84 9.52 8.80
C ILE A 70 15.49 9.45 7.42
N SER A 71 15.43 10.52 6.64
CA SER A 71 16.05 10.59 5.32
C SER A 71 17.58 10.43 5.37
N TYR A 72 18.25 11.05 6.34
CA TYR A 72 19.69 10.89 6.54
C TYR A 72 20.05 9.43 6.82
N LEU A 73 19.35 8.81 7.75
CA LEU A 73 19.61 7.41 8.13
C LEU A 73 19.33 6.43 6.98
N SER A 74 18.22 6.63 6.26
CA SER A 74 17.80 5.73 5.17
C SER A 74 18.66 5.90 3.92
N ASN A 75 18.89 7.16 3.50
CA ASN A 75 19.48 7.45 2.20
C ASN A 75 20.98 7.69 2.24
N HIS A 76 21.52 8.24 3.34
CA HIS A 76 22.95 8.51 3.47
C HIS A 76 23.68 7.39 4.23
N VAL A 77 23.22 7.06 5.43
CA VAL A 77 23.81 5.99 6.25
C VAL A 77 23.48 4.60 5.68
N LYS A 78 22.41 4.47 4.90
CA LYS A 78 21.88 3.22 4.34
C LYS A 78 21.34 2.26 5.40
N ALA A 79 21.02 2.77 6.59
CA ALA A 79 20.36 2.00 7.64
C ALA A 79 18.94 1.63 7.25
N ARG A 80 18.49 0.46 7.65
CA ARG A 80 17.05 0.18 7.65
C ARG A 80 16.40 1.09 8.70
N THR A 81 15.57 2.03 8.26
CA THR A 81 15.01 3.05 9.14
C THR A 81 13.50 2.93 9.17
N GLY A 82 12.93 2.75 10.35
CA GLY A 82 11.49 2.70 10.58
C GLY A 82 11.00 3.89 11.37
N TYR A 83 9.77 4.30 11.11
CA TYR A 83 9.01 5.21 11.94
C TYR A 83 7.81 4.48 12.50
N LEU A 84 7.71 4.39 13.83
CA LEU A 84 6.56 3.88 14.55
C LEU A 84 5.76 5.05 15.11
N SER A 85 4.58 5.30 14.55
CA SER A 85 3.59 6.19 15.12
C SER A 85 2.66 5.39 16.04
N LEU A 86 2.55 5.79 17.30
CA LEU A 86 1.72 5.10 18.30
C LEU A 86 0.22 5.35 18.07
N THR A 87 -0.14 6.39 17.31
CA THR A 87 -1.51 6.67 16.90
C THR A 87 -1.56 6.89 15.38
N ARG A 88 -2.75 6.82 14.80
CA ARG A 88 -3.01 7.18 13.41
C ARG A 88 -3.36 8.65 13.22
N GLY A 89 -3.41 9.44 14.31
CA GLY A 89 -3.77 10.84 14.29
C GLY A 89 -5.28 11.09 14.13
N ASP A 90 -6.11 10.09 14.33
CA ASP A 90 -7.57 10.14 14.25
C ASP A 90 -8.20 11.03 15.35
N GLY A 91 -7.54 11.18 16.48
CA GLY A 91 -7.91 12.10 17.56
C GLY A 91 -7.51 13.57 17.34
N GLY A 92 -6.80 13.86 16.24
CA GLY A 92 -6.29 15.21 15.93
C GLY A 92 -7.33 16.15 15.34
N GLN A 93 -6.87 17.37 15.03
CA GLN A 93 -7.63 18.37 14.30
C GLN A 93 -7.25 18.35 12.81
N ASN A 94 -8.24 18.56 11.95
CA ASN A 94 -8.02 18.79 10.53
C ASN A 94 -8.19 20.29 10.25
N LEU A 95 -7.07 20.97 9.93
CA LEU A 95 -7.07 22.40 9.63
C LEU A 95 -7.39 22.69 8.14
N ILE A 96 -7.40 21.69 7.29
CA ILE A 96 -7.50 21.82 5.83
C ILE A 96 -8.86 21.34 5.32
N GLY A 97 -9.48 20.37 5.99
CA GLY A 97 -10.73 19.74 5.57
C GLY A 97 -11.71 19.53 6.72
N SER A 98 -12.82 18.90 6.40
CA SER A 98 -13.92 18.59 7.34
C SER A 98 -13.81 17.18 7.94
N GLU A 99 -12.83 16.40 7.50
CA GLU A 99 -12.66 15.02 7.93
C GLU A 99 -12.17 14.99 9.38
N ILE A 100 -12.83 14.17 10.18
CA ILE A 100 -12.52 13.95 11.60
C ILE A 100 -12.50 12.46 11.90
N ARG A 101 -11.93 12.08 13.05
CA ARG A 101 -11.86 10.70 13.55
C ARG A 101 -11.27 9.74 12.53
N GLU A 102 -11.96 8.63 12.22
CA GLU A 102 -11.47 7.55 11.38
C GLU A 102 -11.05 8.03 9.97
N LEU A 103 -11.80 8.98 9.39
CA LEU A 103 -11.47 9.56 8.08
C LEU A 103 -10.18 10.37 8.14
N LEU A 104 -9.98 11.13 9.23
CA LEU A 104 -8.73 11.85 9.45
C LEU A 104 -7.55 10.87 9.62
N GLY A 105 -7.75 9.77 10.37
CA GLY A 105 -6.75 8.72 10.51
C GLY A 105 -6.33 8.09 9.16
N VAL A 106 -7.29 7.90 8.24
CA VAL A 106 -7.00 7.42 6.87
C VAL A 106 -6.14 8.44 6.12
N ILE A 107 -6.49 9.72 6.17
CA ILE A 107 -5.74 10.80 5.49
C ILE A 107 -4.32 10.85 6.04
N ARG A 108 -4.13 10.92 7.36
CA ARG A 108 -2.83 10.96 8.04
C ARG A 108 -1.97 9.74 7.71
N THR A 109 -2.60 8.56 7.63
CA THR A 109 -1.92 7.35 7.18
C THR A 109 -1.36 7.50 5.76
N GLN A 110 -2.13 8.05 4.82
CA GLN A 110 -1.68 8.27 3.44
C GLN A 110 -0.58 9.34 3.36
N GLU A 111 -0.64 10.40 4.16
CA GLU A 111 0.40 11.42 4.27
C GLU A 111 1.72 10.80 4.74
N LEU A 112 1.71 9.99 5.80
CA LEU A 112 2.90 9.30 6.29
C LEU A 112 3.49 8.33 5.25
N LEU A 113 2.65 7.55 4.57
CA LEU A 113 3.10 6.67 3.50
C LEU A 113 3.69 7.45 2.31
N ALA A 114 3.17 8.66 2.05
CA ALA A 114 3.75 9.55 1.04
C ALA A 114 5.11 10.09 1.48
N ALA A 115 5.26 10.50 2.73
CA ALA A 115 6.53 10.94 3.30
C ALA A 115 7.60 9.83 3.23
N ARG A 116 7.23 8.59 3.60
CA ARG A 116 8.14 7.42 3.55
C ARG A 116 8.64 7.10 2.14
N ARG A 117 7.82 7.34 1.11
CA ARG A 117 8.29 7.20 -0.29
C ARG A 117 9.39 8.19 -0.67
N ILE A 118 9.45 9.33 0.02
CA ILE A 118 10.45 10.38 -0.24
C ILE A 118 11.69 10.20 0.63
N ASP A 119 11.50 9.96 1.93
CA ASP A 119 12.61 9.89 2.89
C ASP A 119 13.25 8.50 2.99
N GLY A 120 12.63 7.48 2.38
CA GLY A 120 13.16 6.11 2.31
C GLY A 120 12.98 5.30 3.59
N GLY A 121 12.25 5.81 4.58
CA GLY A 121 11.88 5.07 5.80
C GLY A 121 10.72 4.09 5.57
N GLU A 122 10.53 3.20 6.52
CA GLU A 122 9.40 2.28 6.61
C GLU A 122 8.38 2.81 7.63
N GLN A 123 7.07 2.74 7.34
CA GLN A 123 6.03 3.18 8.26
C GLN A 123 5.48 2.00 9.06
N PHE A 124 5.39 2.18 10.37
CA PHE A 124 4.76 1.24 11.29
C PHE A 124 3.70 1.97 12.13
N TYR A 125 2.69 1.23 12.53
CA TYR A 125 1.65 1.67 13.46
C TYR A 125 1.49 0.62 14.56
N GLU A 126 1.11 1.07 15.74
CA GLU A 126 0.68 0.14 16.77
C GLU A 126 -0.62 -0.56 16.35
N SER A 127 -0.69 -1.87 16.54
CA SER A 127 -1.93 -2.63 16.32
C SER A 127 -2.90 -2.31 17.46
N GLN A 128 -4.01 -1.68 17.14
CA GLN A 128 -5.15 -1.55 18.07
C GLN A 128 -5.98 -2.83 18.09
#